data_3ceb28c5dd4e283d8d0f49ab4f9be2a5
#
_entry.id   3ceb28c5dd4e283d8d0f49ab4f9be2a5
#
_cell.length_a   1.000
_cell.length_b   1.000
_cell.length_c   1.000
_cell.angle_alpha   90.00
_cell.angle_beta   90.00
_cell.angle_gamma   90.00
#
_symmetry.space_group_name_H-M   'P 1'
#
loop_
_entity.id
_entity.type
_entity.pdbx_description
1 polymer ?
#
loop_
_entity_poly.entity_id
_entity_poly.type
_entity_poly.pdbx_seq_one_letter_code
_entity_poly.pdbx_strand_id
1 'polypeptide(L)'
;PYISEAVVVGYFNESRNAWDIVAILHPDDAAFVETYGKGYTQGQIDAEFTRAVDEVNNTVQHYKRITMYIVRPTEFPKNSSRKIKRMGIAEEAEPEYRKKLARV
;
A
#
# COMPACT_ATOMS: atom_id res chain seq x y z
N PRO A 1 -12.63 -0.59 -3.31
CA PRO A 1 -13.04 -0.95 -4.68
C PRO A 1 -11.91 -0.94 -5.69
N TYR A 2 -10.91 -0.07 -5.51
CA TYR A 2 -9.74 -0.03 -6.42
C TYR A 2 -8.56 -0.82 -5.90
N ILE A 3 -8.67 -1.39 -4.73
CA ILE A 3 -7.62 -2.18 -4.09
C ILE A 3 -8.06 -3.63 -4.05
N SER A 4 -7.33 -4.50 -4.75
CA SER A 4 -7.62 -5.93 -4.77
C SER A 4 -7.12 -6.61 -3.51
N GLU A 5 -5.90 -6.26 -3.08
CA GLU A 5 -5.26 -6.86 -1.91
C GLU A 5 -4.47 -5.81 -1.16
N ALA A 6 -4.40 -5.96 0.16
CA ALA A 6 -3.66 -5.04 1.00
C ALA A 6 -3.00 -5.78 2.16
N VAL A 7 -1.76 -5.37 2.47
CA VAL A 7 -1.05 -5.82 3.68
C VAL A 7 -0.46 -4.59 4.33
N VAL A 8 -0.62 -4.47 5.65
CA VAL A 8 -0.09 -3.36 6.42
C VAL A 8 1.09 -3.84 7.23
N VAL A 9 2.20 -3.12 7.13
CA VAL A 9 3.45 -3.46 7.83
C VAL A 9 3.99 -2.22 8.55
N GLY A 10 4.89 -2.44 9.53
CA GLY A 10 5.54 -1.36 10.24
C GLY A 10 7.04 -1.36 9.97
N TYR A 11 7.61 -0.17 9.75
CA TYR A 11 9.06 0.01 9.65
C TYR A 11 9.48 1.07 10.66
N PHE A 12 10.56 0.82 11.38
CA PHE A 12 11.07 1.81 12.32
C PHE A 12 11.80 2.92 11.54
N ASN A 13 11.38 4.16 11.75
CA ASN A 13 12.00 5.32 11.12
C ASN A 13 12.90 6.01 12.14
N GLU A 14 14.21 5.81 12.01
CA GLU A 14 15.19 6.34 12.94
C GLU A 14 15.20 7.88 12.95
N SER A 15 14.98 8.51 11.81
CA SER A 15 14.95 9.97 11.70
C SER A 15 13.86 10.61 12.55
N ARG A 16 12.74 9.92 12.71
CA ARG A 16 11.62 10.40 13.51
C ARG A 16 11.51 9.72 14.87
N ASN A 17 12.35 8.69 15.10
CA ASN A 17 12.30 7.85 16.28
C ASN A 17 10.88 7.30 16.52
N ALA A 18 10.27 6.80 15.47
CA ALA A 18 8.91 6.30 15.50
C ALA A 18 8.71 5.23 14.42
N TRP A 19 7.63 4.46 14.57
CA TRP A 19 7.26 3.45 13.58
C TRP A 19 6.38 4.08 12.50
N ASP A 20 6.75 3.86 11.24
CA ASP A 20 5.89 4.21 10.12
C ASP A 20 4.99 3.02 9.82
N ILE A 21 3.71 3.30 9.63
CA ILE A 21 2.73 2.30 9.23
C ILE A 21 2.56 2.41 7.72
N VAL A 22 2.90 1.34 7.01
CA VAL A 22 2.94 1.35 5.55
C VAL A 22 1.93 0.35 5.00
N ALA A 23 1.05 0.82 4.13
CA ALA A 23 0.09 -0.04 3.44
C ALA A 23 0.68 -0.46 2.09
N ILE A 24 0.79 -1.77 1.88
CA ILE A 24 1.23 -2.32 0.60
C ILE A 24 -0.02 -2.74 -0.15
N LEU A 25 -0.31 -2.07 -1.27
CA LEU A 25 -1.58 -2.17 -1.97
C LEU A 25 -1.39 -2.72 -3.37
N HIS A 26 -2.18 -3.75 -3.70
CA HIS A 26 -2.23 -4.28 -5.06
C HIS A 26 -3.49 -3.75 -5.75
N PRO A 27 -3.35 -3.08 -6.91
CA PRO A 27 -4.51 -2.49 -7.57
C PRO A 27 -5.45 -3.54 -8.15
N ASP A 28 -6.73 -3.22 -8.17
CA ASP A 28 -7.75 -4.02 -8.84
C ASP A 28 -7.84 -3.54 -10.29
N ASP A 29 -7.16 -4.26 -11.19
CA ASP A 29 -7.10 -3.89 -12.60
C ASP A 29 -8.49 -3.72 -13.22
N ALA A 30 -9.40 -4.66 -12.92
CA ALA A 30 -10.75 -4.61 -13.49
C ALA A 30 -11.48 -3.33 -13.08
N ALA A 31 -11.34 -2.90 -11.82
CA ALA A 31 -11.99 -1.69 -11.35
C ALA A 31 -11.41 -0.45 -12.03
N PHE A 32 -10.09 -0.40 -12.23
CA PHE A 32 -9.46 0.71 -12.93
C PHE A 32 -9.85 0.75 -14.41
N VAL A 33 -9.91 -0.40 -15.05
CA VAL A 33 -10.35 -0.48 -16.46
C VAL A 33 -11.79 -0.01 -16.59
N GLU A 34 -12.66 -0.40 -15.68
CA GLU A 34 -14.06 0.00 -15.72
C GLU A 34 -14.22 1.52 -15.57
N THR A 35 -13.43 2.14 -14.71
CA THR A 35 -13.54 3.58 -14.42
C THR A 35 -12.78 4.44 -15.43
N TYR A 36 -11.58 4.05 -15.80
CA TYR A 36 -10.63 4.87 -16.57
C TYR A 36 -10.30 4.31 -17.95
N GLY A 37 -10.70 3.07 -18.24
CA GLY A 37 -10.33 2.41 -19.49
C GLY A 37 -9.02 1.64 -19.39
N LYS A 38 -8.70 0.87 -20.42
CA LYS A 38 -7.53 -0.02 -20.42
C LYS A 38 -6.20 0.73 -20.33
N GLY A 39 -6.18 2.00 -20.69
CA GLY A 39 -4.96 2.82 -20.67
C GLY A 39 -4.76 3.61 -19.39
N TYR A 40 -5.38 3.20 -18.28
CA TYR A 40 -5.24 3.96 -17.03
C TYR A 40 -3.77 4.07 -16.62
N THR A 41 -3.45 5.20 -15.95
CA THR A 41 -2.07 5.58 -15.66
C THR A 41 -1.72 5.33 -14.20
N GLN A 42 -0.42 5.33 -13.90
CA GLN A 42 0.08 5.27 -12.53
C GLN A 42 -0.46 6.43 -11.70
N GLY A 43 -0.59 7.61 -12.29
CA GLY A 43 -1.16 8.77 -11.61
C GLY A 43 -2.60 8.55 -11.16
N GLN A 44 -3.38 7.81 -11.96
CA GLN A 44 -4.76 7.47 -11.59
C GLN A 44 -4.78 6.46 -10.45
N ILE A 45 -3.87 5.49 -10.44
CA ILE A 45 -3.70 4.56 -9.31
C ILE A 45 -3.38 5.35 -8.05
N ASP A 46 -2.40 6.24 -8.12
CA ASP A 46 -1.97 7.04 -6.98
C ASP A 46 -3.09 7.91 -6.43
N ALA A 47 -3.89 8.52 -7.31
CA ALA A 47 -5.02 9.35 -6.88
C ALA A 47 -6.05 8.55 -6.08
N GLU A 48 -6.41 7.36 -6.55
CA GLU A 48 -7.39 6.51 -5.86
C GLU A 48 -6.82 5.94 -4.56
N PHE A 49 -5.56 5.54 -4.55
CA PHE A 49 -4.93 5.00 -3.35
C PHE A 49 -4.73 6.08 -2.28
N THR A 50 -4.36 7.29 -2.68
CA THR A 50 -4.24 8.41 -1.75
C THR A 50 -5.60 8.69 -1.10
N ARG A 51 -6.67 8.69 -1.89
CA ARG A 51 -8.02 8.89 -1.36
C ARG A 51 -8.40 7.80 -0.38
N ALA A 52 -8.11 6.54 -0.70
CA ALA A 52 -8.43 5.40 0.18
C ALA A 52 -7.68 5.50 1.51
N VAL A 53 -6.39 5.83 1.45
CA VAL A 53 -5.57 5.99 2.67
C VAL A 53 -6.10 7.15 3.52
N ASP A 54 -6.45 8.26 2.88
CA ASP A 54 -7.01 9.41 3.59
C ASP A 54 -8.32 9.07 4.30
N GLU A 55 -9.19 8.31 3.65
CA GLU A 55 -10.45 7.87 4.26
C GLU A 55 -10.19 7.01 5.50
N VAL A 56 -9.27 6.06 5.41
CA VAL A 56 -8.90 5.23 6.55
C VAL A 56 -8.33 6.09 7.67
N ASN A 57 -7.42 7.01 7.35
CA ASN A 57 -6.78 7.86 8.33
C ASN A 57 -7.75 8.79 9.05
N ASN A 58 -8.86 9.14 8.40
CA ASN A 58 -9.90 9.96 9.01
C ASN A 58 -10.75 9.21 10.04
N THR A 59 -10.69 7.87 10.02
CA THR A 59 -11.51 7.04 10.91
C THR A 59 -10.72 6.37 12.03
N VAL A 60 -9.37 6.39 11.96
CA VAL A 60 -8.53 5.74 12.97
C VAL A 60 -7.87 6.76 13.89
N GLN A 61 -7.43 6.28 15.05
CA GLN A 61 -6.73 7.13 16.01
C GLN A 61 -5.38 7.58 15.44
N HIS A 62 -4.91 8.73 15.88
CA HIS A 62 -3.70 9.35 15.32
C HIS A 62 -2.50 8.41 15.22
N TYR A 63 -2.24 7.64 16.28
CA TYR A 63 -1.07 6.74 16.30
C TYR A 63 -1.23 5.51 15.39
N LYS A 64 -2.42 5.28 14.84
CA LYS A 64 -2.70 4.16 13.93
C LYS A 64 -2.77 4.59 12.47
N ARG A 65 -2.51 5.86 12.19
CA ARG A 65 -2.61 6.37 10.82
C ARG A 65 -1.55 5.77 9.92
N ILE A 66 -1.97 5.49 8.68
CA ILE A 66 -1.06 5.02 7.64
C ILE A 66 -0.16 6.17 7.21
N THR A 67 1.17 5.97 7.32
CA THR A 67 2.15 6.99 7.00
C THR A 67 2.34 7.13 5.49
N MET A 68 2.35 6.01 4.78
CA MET A 68 2.50 5.98 3.33
C MET A 68 1.95 4.67 2.77
N TYR A 69 1.81 4.61 1.45
CA TYR A 69 1.45 3.36 0.79
C TYR A 69 2.50 3.01 -0.26
N ILE A 70 2.55 1.73 -0.61
CA ILE A 70 3.40 1.21 -1.68
C ILE A 70 2.50 0.46 -2.65
N VAL A 71 2.64 0.74 -3.94
CA VAL A 71 1.90 0.04 -4.98
C VAL A 71 2.64 -1.24 -5.34
N ARG A 72 1.97 -2.39 -5.16
CA ARG A 72 2.52 -3.68 -5.55
C ARG A 72 1.88 -4.12 -6.87
N PRO A 73 2.65 -4.21 -7.96
CA PRO A 73 2.06 -4.51 -9.28
C PRO A 73 1.57 -5.96 -9.41
N THR A 74 2.04 -6.87 -8.57
CA THR A 74 1.65 -8.27 -8.61
C THR A 74 0.90 -8.69 -7.37
N GLU A 75 0.14 -9.77 -7.47
CA GLU A 75 -0.57 -10.30 -6.31
C GLU A 75 0.40 -10.76 -5.23
N PHE A 76 -0.08 -10.72 -3.98
CA PHE A 76 0.71 -11.23 -2.85
C PHE A 76 0.79 -12.76 -2.92
N PRO A 77 1.92 -13.34 -2.45
CA PRO A 77 1.99 -14.81 -2.34
C PRO A 77 0.94 -15.30 -1.34
N LYS A 78 0.33 -16.45 -1.67
CA LYS A 78 -0.73 -17.03 -0.85
C LYS A 78 -0.35 -18.46 -0.44
N ASN A 79 -0.84 -18.87 0.73
CA ASN A 79 -0.65 -20.24 1.19
C ASN A 79 -1.71 -21.15 0.55
N SER A 80 -1.71 -22.44 0.90
CA SER A 80 -2.65 -23.42 0.36
C SER A 80 -4.11 -23.12 0.67
N SER A 81 -4.37 -22.31 1.70
CA SER A 81 -5.72 -21.87 2.06
C SER A 81 -6.13 -20.57 1.38
N ARG A 82 -5.34 -20.08 0.42
CA ARG A 82 -5.53 -18.83 -0.31
C ARG A 82 -5.46 -17.58 0.57
N LYS A 83 -4.89 -17.68 1.73
CA LYS A 83 -4.62 -16.54 2.59
C LYS A 83 -3.27 -15.93 2.22
N ILE A 84 -3.18 -14.60 2.27
CA ILE A 84 -1.93 -13.89 1.97
C ILE A 84 -0.86 -14.32 2.95
N LYS A 85 0.30 -14.75 2.41
CA LYS A 85 1.47 -15.01 3.25
C LYS A 85 2.12 -13.69 3.62
N ARG A 86 2.11 -13.37 4.90
CA ARG A 86 2.73 -12.12 5.37
C ARG A 86 4.23 -12.24 5.59
N MET A 87 4.72 -13.47 5.74
CA MET A 87 6.14 -13.70 5.96
C MET A 87 6.95 -13.21 4.75
N GLY A 88 7.93 -12.37 4.98
CA GLY A 88 8.81 -11.85 3.95
C GLY A 88 8.28 -10.65 3.18
N ILE A 89 6.99 -10.30 3.31
CA ILE A 89 6.43 -9.16 2.56
C ILE A 89 7.04 -7.85 3.04
N ALA A 90 7.22 -7.68 4.35
CA ALA A 90 7.83 -6.48 4.90
C ALA A 90 9.26 -6.30 4.39
N GLU A 91 10.04 -7.38 4.39
CA GLU A 91 11.42 -7.35 3.91
C GLU A 91 11.49 -7.10 2.41
N GLU A 92 10.58 -7.70 1.65
CA GLU A 92 10.52 -7.51 0.20
C GLU A 92 10.19 -6.07 -0.17
N ALA A 93 9.30 -5.43 0.58
CA ALA A 93 8.85 -4.06 0.30
C ALA A 93 9.75 -2.99 0.90
N GLU A 94 10.66 -3.35 1.82
CA GLU A 94 11.51 -2.37 2.49
C GLU A 94 12.31 -1.47 1.54
N PRO A 95 12.91 -1.98 0.44
CA PRO A 95 13.63 -1.10 -0.49
C PRO A 95 12.74 0.02 -1.06
N GLU A 96 11.49 -0.27 -1.37
CA GLU A 96 10.56 0.76 -1.87
C GLU A 96 10.23 1.78 -0.79
N TYR A 97 10.06 1.33 0.46
CA TYR A 97 9.83 2.21 1.59
C TYR A 97 11.02 3.17 1.76
N ARG A 98 12.26 2.65 1.71
CA ARG A 98 13.46 3.47 1.87
C ARG A 98 13.61 4.47 0.73
N LYS A 99 13.27 4.08 -0.51
CA LYS A 99 13.26 4.99 -1.64
C LYS A 99 12.30 6.14 -1.45
N LYS A 100 11.10 5.85 -0.97
CA LYS A 100 10.08 6.88 -0.74
C LYS A 100 10.51 7.85 0.36
N LEU A 101 11.15 7.36 1.41
CA LEU A 101 11.70 8.21 2.46
C LEU A 101 12.77 9.16 1.90
N ALA A 102 13.62 8.68 1.01
CA ALA A 102 14.69 9.48 0.44
C ALA A 102 14.20 10.60 -0.47
N ARG A 103 12.96 10.51 -0.97
CA ARG A 103 12.36 11.51 -1.85
C ARG A 103 11.63 12.63 -1.09
N VAL A 104 11.49 12.49 0.19
CA VAL A 104 10.71 13.44 1.00
C VAL A 104 11.60 14.56 1.54
#